data_49935fdb290657440017d6d9a8573e0b
#
_entry.id   49935fdb290657440017d6d9a8573e0b
#
_cell.length_a   1.000
_cell.length_b   1.000
_cell.length_c   1.000
_cell.angle_alpha   90.00
_cell.angle_beta   90.00
_cell.angle_gamma   90.00
#
_symmetry.space_group_name_H-M   'P 1'
#
loop_
_entity.id
_entity.type
_entity.pdbx_description
1 polymer ?
#
loop_
_entity_poly.entity_id
_entity_poly.type
_entity_poly.pdbx_seq_one_letter_code
_entity_poly.pdbx_strand_id
1 'polypeptide(L)' 'MAQISLDSIKRIEKYRNTIHDKVYTTYTTFEADGEKYVQIDTYGRIGRENPEKISQSFQFEQMIE' A
#
# COMPACT_ATOMS: atom_id res chain seq x y z
N MET A 1 -0.49 4.78 7.77
CA MET A 1 0.80 4.49 7.13
C MET A 1 1.45 3.30 7.80
N ALA A 2 1.95 2.36 7.05
CA ALA A 2 2.55 1.17 7.63
C ALA A 2 3.62 0.59 6.70
N GLN A 3 4.64 0.02 7.31
CA GLN A 3 5.61 -0.78 6.57
C GLN A 3 5.27 -2.25 6.80
N ILE A 4 5.15 -2.99 5.72
CA ILE A 4 4.79 -4.41 5.79
C ILE A 4 6.08 -5.22 5.80
N SER A 5 6.18 -6.12 6.76
CA SER A 5 7.29 -7.07 6.79
C SER A 5 6.90 -8.29 5.98
N LEU A 6 7.62 -8.53 4.90
CA LEU A 6 7.34 -9.67 4.04
C LEU A 6 7.69 -11.00 4.73
N ASP A 7 8.57 -10.95 5.73
CA ASP A 7 8.93 -12.15 6.49
C ASP A 7 7.82 -12.63 7.42
N SER A 8 6.93 -11.72 7.80
CA SER A 8 5.86 -12.04 8.75
C SER A 8 4.47 -12.01 8.14
N ILE A 9 4.37 -11.75 6.84
CA ILE A 9 3.07 -11.78 6.19
C ILE A 9 2.63 -13.24 6.02
N LYS A 10 1.38 -13.50 6.34
CA LYS A 10 0.86 -14.86 6.20
C LYS A 10 -0.58 -14.83 5.76
N ARG A 11 -1.00 -15.91 5.12
CA ARG A 11 -2.39 -16.08 4.73
C ARG A 11 -3.20 -16.55 5.92
N ILE A 12 -4.35 -15.94 6.11
CA ILE A 12 -5.33 -16.45 7.08
C ILE A 12 -6.66 -16.62 6.35
N GLU A 13 -7.54 -17.44 6.90
CA GLU A 13 -8.88 -17.58 6.37
C GLU A 13 -9.86 -16.80 7.23
N LYS A 14 -10.73 -16.06 6.57
CA LYS A 14 -11.78 -15.32 7.23
C LYS A 14 -13.12 -15.75 6.68
N TYR A 15 -14.09 -15.89 7.57
CA TYR A 15 -15.44 -16.27 7.18
C TYR A 15 -16.24 -15.11 6.61
N ARG A 16 -15.83 -13.88 6.92
CA ARG A 16 -16.51 -12.69 6.43
C ARG A 16 -15.52 -11.77 5.74
N ASN A 17 -15.79 -11.47 4.49
CA ASN A 17 -14.98 -10.56 3.71
C ASN A 17 -15.88 -9.59 2.99
N THR A 18 -15.45 -8.35 2.92
CA THR A 18 -16.18 -7.29 2.23
C THR A 18 -15.35 -6.83 1.05
N ILE A 19 -16.00 -6.66 -0.08
CA ILE A 19 -15.34 -6.10 -1.26
C ILE A 19 -15.45 -4.59 -1.19
N HIS A 20 -14.32 -3.92 -1.24
CA HIS A 20 -14.25 -2.47 -1.21
C HIS A 20 -14.22 -1.89 -2.62
N ASP A 21 -14.57 -0.61 -2.71
CA ASP A 21 -14.52 0.09 -3.98
C ASP A 21 -13.07 0.23 -4.45
N LYS A 22 -12.91 0.26 -5.75
CA LYS A 22 -11.62 0.55 -6.34
C LYS A 22 -11.30 2.03 -6.16
N VAL A 23 -10.06 2.34 -5.85
CA VAL A 23 -9.63 3.72 -5.65
C VAL A 23 -8.39 3.99 -6.48
N TYR A 24 -8.15 5.25 -6.75
CA TYR A 24 -6.93 5.68 -7.42
C TYR A 24 -5.74 5.31 -6.55
N THR A 25 -4.74 4.71 -7.15
CA THR A 25 -3.58 4.19 -6.43
C THR A 25 -2.32 4.49 -7.21
N THR A 26 -1.30 4.92 -6.52
CA THR A 26 0.01 5.14 -7.13
C THR A 26 1.05 4.31 -6.38
N TYR A 27 2.16 4.06 -7.04
CA TYR A 27 3.29 3.47 -6.36
C TYR A 27 4.56 4.24 -6.69
N THR A 28 5.48 4.22 -5.76
CA THR A 28 6.79 4.84 -5.92
C THR A 28 7.85 3.87 -5.43
N THR A 29 9.03 3.99 -5.98
CA THR A 29 10.18 3.27 -5.46
C THR A 29 11.20 4.29 -4.99
N PHE A 30 11.85 4.00 -3.89
CA PHE A 30 12.89 4.89 -3.37
C PHE A 30 13.92 4.08 -2.60
N GLU A 31 15.03 4.71 -2.33
CA GLU A 31 16.13 4.08 -1.59
C GLU A 31 16.43 4.91 -0.35
N ALA A 32 16.59 4.23 0.77
CA ALA A 32 16.96 4.86 2.03
C ALA A 32 17.86 3.92 2.80
N ASP A 33 18.96 4.44 3.33
CA ASP A 33 19.92 3.67 4.13
C ASP A 33 20.42 2.40 3.43
N GLY A 34 20.59 2.47 2.11
CA GLY A 34 21.06 1.35 1.33
C GLY A 34 20.03 0.29 0.99
N GLU A 35 18.80 0.50 1.41
CA GLU A 35 17.70 -0.43 1.14
C GLU A 35 16.72 0.19 0.16
N LYS A 36 16.13 -0.64 -0.69
CA LYS A 36 15.12 -0.20 -1.64
C LYS A 36 13.73 -0.53 -1.12
N TYR A 37 12.83 0.41 -1.30
CA TYR A 37 11.45 0.28 -0.83
C TYR A 37 10.47 0.56 -1.95
N VAL A 38 9.33 -0.08 -1.85
CA VAL A 38 8.18 0.22 -2.69
C VAL A 38 7.10 0.81 -1.78
N GLN A 39 6.56 1.93 -2.17
CA GLN A 39 5.46 2.55 -1.44
C GLN A 39 4.22 2.59 -2.31
N ILE A 40 3.11 2.14 -1.77
CA ILE A 40 1.82 2.18 -2.44
C ILE A 40 0.94 3.17 -1.69
N ASP A 41 0.45 4.16 -2.41
CA ASP A 41 -0.43 5.19 -1.86
C ASP A 41 -1.81 5.04 -2.46
N THR A 42 -2.81 4.93 -1.62
CA THR A 42 -4.19 4.92 -2.08
C THR A 42 -4.85 6.26 -1.78
N TYR A 43 -5.73 6.67 -2.67
CA TYR A 43 -6.41 7.95 -2.58
C TYR A 43 -7.89 7.70 -2.29
N GLY A 44 -8.64 8.75 -2.10
CA GLY A 44 -10.05 8.59 -1.85
C GLY A 44 -10.81 8.14 -3.08
N ARG A 45 -12.10 7.88 -2.90
CA ARG A 45 -12.98 7.49 -4.00
C ARG A 45 -12.90 8.49 -5.14
N ILE A 46 -13.03 7.98 -6.35
CA ILE A 46 -13.16 8.82 -7.54
C ILE A 46 -14.38 9.73 -7.34
N GLY A 47 -14.18 11.03 -7.52
CA GLY A 47 -15.25 12.01 -7.31
C GLY A 47 -15.22 12.73 -5.96
N ARG A 48 -14.30 12.38 -5.08
CA ARG A 48 -14.12 13.12 -3.82
C ARG A 48 -13.61 14.52 -4.08
N GLU A 49 -13.92 15.44 -3.17
CA GLU A 49 -13.49 16.83 -3.28
C GLU A 49 -11.98 16.99 -3.31
N ASN A 50 -11.26 16.11 -2.63
CA ASN A 50 -9.80 16.16 -2.58
C ASN A 50 -9.21 14.85 -3.11
N PRO A 51 -9.26 14.62 -4.42
CA PRO A 51 -8.79 13.37 -5.00
C PRO A 51 -7.28 13.15 -4.86
N GLU A 52 -6.53 14.22 -4.59
CA GLU A 52 -5.08 14.14 -4.45
C GLU A 52 -4.63 13.83 -3.03
N LYS A 53 -5.55 13.78 -2.08
CA LYS A 53 -5.19 13.50 -0.70
C LYS A 53 -5.03 12.01 -0.49
N ILE A 54 -3.86 11.63 -0.02
CA ILE A 54 -3.55 10.23 0.26
C ILE A 54 -4.40 9.75 1.44
N SER A 55 -5.09 8.65 1.25
CA SER A 55 -5.92 8.05 2.28
C SER A 55 -5.13 7.04 3.12
N GLN A 56 -4.38 6.17 2.46
CA GLN A 56 -3.57 5.16 3.14
C GLN A 56 -2.26 4.97 2.38
N SER A 57 -1.22 4.61 3.10
CA SER A 57 0.07 4.32 2.51
C SER A 57 0.64 3.04 3.09
N PHE A 58 1.22 2.21 2.25
CA PHE A 58 1.90 1.00 2.65
C PHE A 58 3.28 0.97 2.03
N GLN A 59 4.25 0.49 2.77
CA GLN A 59 5.61 0.32 2.28
C GLN A 59 6.06 -1.11 2.51
N PHE A 60 6.92 -1.60 1.64
CA PHE A 60 7.62 -2.86 1.90
C PHE A 60 8.98 -2.81 1.22
N GLU A 61 9.90 -3.57 1.80
CA GLU A 61 11.23 -3.70 1.25
C GLU A 61 11.18 -4.45 -0.05
N GLN A 62 11.84 -3.89 -1.08
CA GLN A 62 11.92 -4.56 -2.36
C GLN A 62 12.93 -5.69 -2.26
N MET A 63 12.48 -6.89 -2.58
CA MET A 63 13.37 -8.03 -2.69
C MET A 63 14.14 -7.90 -3.99
N ILE A 64 15.45 -7.82 -3.89
CA ILE A 64 16.30 -7.74 -5.07
C ILE A 64 16.81 -9.13 -5.38
N GLU A 65 16.64 -9.50 -6.61
CA GLU A 65 17.23 -10.75 -7.10
C GLU A 65 18.41 -10.47 -8.00
#